data_53716d1796bc19eb06dc3b6056fc8631
#
_entry.id   53716d1796bc19eb06dc3b6056fc8631
#
_cell.length_a   1.000
_cell.length_b   1.000
_cell.length_c   1.000
_cell.angle_alpha   90.00
_cell.angle_beta   90.00
_cell.angle_gamma   90.00
#
_symmetry.space_group_name_H-M   'P 1'
#
loop_
_entity.id
_entity.type
_entity.pdbx_description
1 polymer ?
#
loop_
_entity_poly.entity_id
_entity_poly.type
_entity_poly.pdbx_seq_one_letter_code
_entity_poly.pdbx_strand_id
1 'polypeptide(L)'
;MTNLEANYIAKLRNSGLRPTRQRIRICEVLFNRDKTFHFSINDLKKILQTKFNEKISLATVYNTVNAFQKKGYLKEINIGSEISYFDTNTTSHHHFYDEQTKELIDINSQEVEIKKSP
;
A
#
# COMPACT_ATOMS: atom_id res chain seq x y z
N MET A 1 1.51 0.07 -23.19
CA MET A 1 1.14 -0.04 -21.77
C MET A 1 1.55 -1.40 -21.24
N THR A 2 2.24 -1.43 -20.12
CA THR A 2 2.66 -2.69 -19.52
C THR A 2 1.51 -3.24 -18.66
N ASN A 3 1.65 -4.50 -18.26
CA ASN A 3 0.67 -5.09 -17.35
C ASN A 3 0.66 -4.38 -16.00
N LEU A 4 1.83 -3.93 -15.54
CA LEU A 4 1.90 -3.18 -14.29
C LEU A 4 1.13 -1.88 -14.41
N GLU A 5 1.34 -1.18 -15.51
CA GLU A 5 0.67 0.08 -15.69
C GLU A 5 -0.83 -0.09 -15.77
N ALA A 6 -1.28 -1.13 -16.46
CA ALA A 6 -2.70 -1.43 -16.54
C ALA A 6 -3.29 -1.71 -15.16
N ASN A 7 -2.53 -2.40 -14.31
CA ASN A 7 -2.95 -2.65 -12.94
C ASN A 7 -3.06 -1.37 -12.12
N TYR A 8 -2.13 -0.46 -12.29
CA TYR A 8 -2.16 0.81 -11.56
C TYR A 8 -3.38 1.62 -11.99
N ILE A 9 -3.65 1.65 -13.29
CA ILE A 9 -4.79 2.38 -13.80
C ILE A 9 -6.09 1.80 -13.23
N ALA A 10 -6.19 0.48 -13.17
CA ALA A 10 -7.36 -0.17 -12.63
C ALA A 10 -7.55 0.16 -11.15
N LYS A 11 -6.47 0.14 -10.37
CA LYS A 11 -6.55 0.49 -8.96
C LYS A 11 -7.00 1.92 -8.76
N LEU A 12 -6.47 2.83 -9.57
CA LEU A 12 -6.84 4.23 -9.47
C LEU A 12 -8.31 4.43 -9.80
N ARG A 13 -8.76 3.83 -10.89
CA ARG A 13 -10.15 3.96 -11.30
C ARG A 13 -11.10 3.33 -10.30
N ASN A 14 -10.73 2.18 -9.77
CA ASN A 14 -11.54 1.53 -8.75
C ASN A 14 -11.64 2.37 -7.48
N SER A 15 -10.65 3.21 -7.24
CA SER A 15 -10.64 4.09 -6.08
C SER A 15 -11.28 5.43 -6.38
N GLY A 16 -11.84 5.60 -7.56
CA GLY A 16 -12.52 6.83 -7.94
C GLY A 16 -11.58 7.93 -8.39
N LEU A 17 -10.36 7.57 -8.78
CA LEU A 17 -9.36 8.56 -9.15
C LEU A 17 -9.05 8.51 -10.63
N ARG A 18 -8.77 9.67 -11.19
CA ARG A 18 -8.30 9.72 -12.56
C ARG A 18 -6.85 9.28 -12.61
N PRO A 19 -6.46 8.42 -13.55
CA PRO A 19 -5.07 7.97 -13.64
C PRO A 19 -4.21 9.06 -14.28
N THR A 20 -3.62 9.88 -13.46
CA THR A 20 -2.67 10.88 -13.92
C THR A 20 -1.28 10.33 -13.79
N ARG A 21 -0.33 11.00 -14.44
CA ARG A 21 1.06 10.59 -14.38
C ARG A 21 1.56 10.55 -12.94
N GLN A 22 1.24 11.56 -12.15
CA GLN A 22 1.69 11.58 -10.76
C GLN A 22 1.11 10.44 -9.96
N ARG A 23 -0.15 10.15 -10.16
CA ARG A 23 -0.80 9.06 -9.43
C ARG A 23 -0.27 7.70 -9.86
N ILE A 24 0.07 7.54 -11.13
CA ILE A 24 0.69 6.31 -11.59
C ILE A 24 2.07 6.15 -10.95
N ARG A 25 2.80 7.24 -10.79
CA ARG A 25 4.10 7.18 -10.12
C ARG A 25 3.96 6.80 -8.64
N ILE A 26 2.89 7.25 -8.01
CA ILE A 26 2.62 6.83 -6.64
C ILE A 26 2.40 5.32 -6.61
N CYS A 27 1.64 4.79 -7.55
CA CYS A 27 1.43 3.34 -7.62
C CYS A 27 2.75 2.61 -7.82
N GLU A 28 3.60 3.16 -8.65
CA GLU A 28 4.90 2.52 -8.92
C GLU A 28 5.71 2.36 -7.63
N VAL A 29 5.74 3.40 -6.81
CA VAL A 29 6.48 3.34 -5.56
C VAL A 29 5.82 2.37 -4.59
N LEU A 30 4.50 2.39 -4.52
CA LEU A 30 3.79 1.60 -3.52
C LEU A 30 3.72 0.13 -3.87
N PHE A 31 3.51 -0.19 -5.13
CA PHE A 31 3.16 -1.55 -5.49
C PHE A 31 4.19 -2.30 -6.33
N ASN A 32 5.16 -1.61 -6.91
CA ASN A 32 6.19 -2.29 -7.68
C ASN A 32 7.36 -2.63 -6.78
N ARG A 33 7.15 -3.58 -5.89
CA ARG A 33 8.20 -3.98 -4.97
C ARG A 33 7.93 -5.41 -4.48
N ASP A 34 8.98 -6.07 -4.09
CA ASP A 34 8.89 -7.45 -3.67
C ASP A 34 8.32 -7.61 -2.28
N LYS A 35 8.51 -6.61 -1.43
CA LYS A 35 8.08 -6.71 -0.04
C LYS A 35 7.08 -5.63 0.26
N THR A 36 6.32 -5.85 1.31
CA THR A 36 5.38 -4.85 1.76
C THR A 36 6.13 -3.64 2.28
N PHE A 37 5.42 -2.54 2.38
CA PHE A 37 6.03 -1.25 2.61
C PHE A 37 5.18 -0.46 3.60
N HIS A 38 5.83 0.05 4.62
CA HIS A 38 5.22 0.95 5.59
C HIS A 38 5.69 2.34 5.29
N PHE A 39 4.83 3.31 5.37
CA PHE A 39 5.22 4.68 5.05
C PHE A 39 4.26 5.67 5.69
N SER A 40 4.75 6.88 5.95
CA SER A 40 3.89 8.01 6.22
C SER A 40 3.73 8.80 4.93
N ILE A 41 2.80 9.74 4.92
CA ILE A 41 2.59 10.57 3.73
C ILE A 41 3.86 11.34 3.40
N ASN A 42 4.54 11.87 4.41
CA ASN A 42 5.77 12.61 4.17
C ASN A 42 6.88 11.72 3.63
N ASP A 43 6.97 10.50 4.12
CA ASP A 43 7.95 9.55 3.60
C ASP A 43 7.72 9.30 2.13
N LEU A 44 6.47 9.06 1.77
CA LEU A 44 6.14 8.77 0.38
C LEU A 44 6.45 9.94 -0.52
N LYS A 45 6.14 11.16 -0.05
CA LYS A 45 6.43 12.35 -0.82
C LYS A 45 7.92 12.48 -1.09
N LYS A 46 8.75 12.22 -0.08
CA LYS A 46 10.19 12.30 -0.23
C LYS A 46 10.71 11.27 -1.22
N ILE A 47 10.21 10.06 -1.15
CA ILE A 47 10.62 9.01 -2.05
C ILE A 47 10.27 9.37 -3.49
N LEU A 48 9.07 9.91 -3.69
CA LEU A 48 8.63 10.30 -5.02
C LEU A 48 9.51 11.40 -5.59
N GLN A 49 9.86 12.38 -4.77
CA GLN A 49 10.71 13.47 -5.22
C GLN A 49 12.11 12.97 -5.57
N THR A 50 12.65 12.05 -4.79
CA THR A 50 13.96 11.51 -5.03
C THR A 50 13.98 10.62 -6.26
N LYS A 51 12.98 9.74 -6.38
CA LYS A 51 12.98 8.76 -7.45
C LYS A 51 12.70 9.39 -8.81
N PHE A 52 11.77 10.31 -8.87
CA PHE A 52 11.33 10.87 -10.15
C PHE A 52 11.80 12.30 -10.39
N ASN A 53 12.49 12.89 -9.42
CA ASN A 53 12.99 14.25 -9.52
C ASN A 53 11.88 15.20 -9.93
N GLU A 54 10.73 15.03 -9.33
CA GLU A 54 9.56 15.80 -9.69
C GLU A 54 8.81 16.14 -8.42
N LYS A 55 8.34 17.37 -8.32
CA LYS A 55 7.65 17.81 -7.13
C LYS A 55 6.18 17.43 -7.23
N ILE A 56 5.74 16.61 -6.31
CA ILE A 56 4.33 16.22 -6.26
C ILE A 56 3.74 16.86 -5.01
N SER A 57 2.59 17.47 -5.13
CA SER A 57 1.99 18.18 -4.00
C SER A 57 1.59 17.18 -2.91
N LEU A 58 1.66 17.65 -1.69
CA LEU A 58 1.26 16.84 -0.54
C LEU A 58 -0.20 16.45 -0.67
N ALA A 59 -1.04 17.34 -1.18
CA ALA A 59 -2.45 17.05 -1.35
C ALA A 59 -2.67 15.89 -2.31
N THR A 60 -1.91 15.84 -3.41
CA THR A 60 -2.04 14.73 -4.37
C THR A 60 -1.66 13.41 -3.72
N VAL A 61 -0.56 13.40 -2.97
CA VAL A 61 -0.12 12.19 -2.28
C VAL A 61 -1.17 11.76 -1.27
N TYR A 62 -1.64 12.69 -0.46
CA TYR A 62 -2.63 12.39 0.58
C TYR A 62 -3.92 11.86 -0.02
N ASN A 63 -4.43 12.53 -1.05
CA ASN A 63 -5.70 12.13 -1.64
C ASN A 63 -5.62 10.74 -2.27
N THR A 64 -4.50 10.42 -2.89
CA THR A 64 -4.31 9.12 -3.50
C THR A 64 -4.24 8.03 -2.45
N VAL A 65 -3.43 8.23 -1.42
CA VAL A 65 -3.28 7.26 -0.34
C VAL A 65 -4.62 7.06 0.37
N ASN A 66 -5.32 8.14 0.65
CA ASN A 66 -6.58 8.05 1.36
C ASN A 66 -7.62 7.28 0.54
N ALA A 67 -7.68 7.50 -0.76
CA ALA A 67 -8.60 6.77 -1.62
C ALA A 67 -8.25 5.29 -1.66
N PHE A 68 -6.96 4.96 -1.73
CA PHE A 68 -6.52 3.57 -1.72
C PHE A 68 -6.85 2.89 -0.39
N GLN A 69 -6.71 3.61 0.71
CA GLN A 69 -7.01 3.06 2.01
C GLN A 69 -8.50 2.75 2.13
N LYS A 70 -9.34 3.66 1.66
CA LYS A 70 -10.78 3.44 1.72
C LYS A 70 -11.20 2.27 0.87
N LYS A 71 -10.48 2.01 -0.22
CA LYS A 71 -10.83 0.92 -1.10
C LYS A 71 -10.23 -0.41 -0.67
N GLY A 72 -9.33 -0.38 0.30
CA GLY A 72 -8.72 -1.60 0.80
C GLY A 72 -7.39 -1.96 0.17
N TYR A 73 -6.82 -1.09 -0.63
CA TYR A 73 -5.51 -1.35 -1.22
C TYR A 73 -4.38 -1.01 -0.26
N LEU A 74 -4.65 -0.21 0.75
CA LEU A 74 -3.69 0.12 1.79
C LEU A 74 -4.39 0.01 3.13
N LYS A 75 -3.62 -0.26 4.15
CA LYS A 75 -4.13 -0.35 5.51
C LYS A 75 -3.52 0.75 6.33
N GLU A 76 -4.32 1.50 7.03
CA GLU A 76 -3.82 2.54 7.91
C GLU A 76 -3.44 1.91 9.23
N ILE A 77 -2.27 2.26 9.75
CA ILE A 77 -1.79 1.75 11.01
C ILE A 77 -1.71 2.91 11.98
N ASN A 78 -2.41 2.75 13.07
CA ASN A 78 -2.41 3.78 14.11
C ASN A 78 -1.65 3.21 15.29
N ILE A 79 -0.47 3.74 15.55
CA ILE A 79 0.35 3.21 16.61
C ILE A 79 0.49 4.19 17.75
N GLY A 80 -0.55 4.96 17.97
CA GLY A 80 -0.56 5.84 19.12
C GLY A 80 0.21 7.12 18.95
N SER A 81 0.64 7.45 17.75
CA SER A 81 1.32 8.70 17.50
C SER A 81 0.39 9.61 16.70
N GLU A 82 0.79 10.84 16.54
CA GLU A 82 0.00 11.77 15.75
C GLU A 82 0.20 11.57 14.27
N ILE A 83 1.16 10.75 13.89
CA ILE A 83 1.44 10.52 12.49
C ILE A 83 0.80 9.22 12.09
N SER A 84 0.05 9.24 11.00
CA SER A 84 -0.54 8.03 10.47
C SER A 84 0.45 7.32 9.57
N TYR A 85 0.52 6.02 9.71
CA TYR A 85 1.31 5.18 8.84
C TYR A 85 0.38 4.29 8.03
N PHE A 86 0.85 3.87 6.88
CA PHE A 86 0.10 3.02 5.97
C PHE A 86 0.95 1.84 5.56
N ASP A 87 0.30 0.75 5.23
CA ASP A 87 0.98 -0.48 4.87
C ASP A 87 0.35 -1.03 3.62
N THR A 88 1.17 -1.48 2.69
CA THR A 88 0.68 -2.15 1.49
C THR A 88 0.24 -3.58 1.80
N ASN A 89 0.62 -4.11 2.96
CA ASN A 89 0.16 -5.42 3.39
C ASN A 89 -1.20 -5.28 4.01
N THR A 90 -2.21 -5.73 3.32
CA THR A 90 -3.59 -5.59 3.79
C THR A 90 -4.13 -6.87 4.37
N THR A 91 -3.31 -7.90 4.53
CA THR A 91 -3.80 -9.13 5.11
C THR A 91 -3.99 -8.95 6.61
N SER A 92 -4.90 -9.73 7.13
CA SER A 92 -5.13 -9.72 8.56
C SER A 92 -4.04 -10.54 9.22
N HIS A 93 -3.42 -9.98 10.22
CA HIS A 93 -2.35 -10.67 10.82
C HIS A 93 -2.71 -11.36 12.06
N HIS A 94 -3.83 -11.35 12.38
CA HIS A 94 -4.06 -12.06 13.46
C HIS A 94 -4.00 -13.40 13.10
N HIS A 95 -3.68 -13.37 12.76
CA HIS A 95 -3.55 -14.21 12.45
C HIS A 95 -3.80 -15.07 12.71
N PHE A 96 -3.85 -15.09 12.55
CA PHE A 96 -4.12 -15.98 12.79
C PHE A 96 -3.46 -16.64 13.42
N TYR A 97 -3.39 -16.33 14.15
CA TYR A 97 -2.86 -17.18 14.60
C TYR A 97 -3.66 -18.17 14.95
N ASP A 98 -3.33 -19.13 14.57
CA ASP A 98 -4.06 -20.13 14.68
C ASP A 98 -4.13 -20.45 16.07
N GLU A 99 -5.22 -20.56 16.56
CA GLU A 99 -5.36 -20.84 17.90
C GLU A 99 -4.82 -22.14 18.27
N GLN A 100 -4.82 -23.09 17.41
CA GLN A 100 -4.31 -24.36 17.73
C GLN A 100 -2.85 -24.35 17.81
N THR A 101 -2.16 -23.64 16.94
CA THR A 101 -0.74 -23.66 16.96
C THR A 101 -0.22 -22.54 17.74
N LYS A 102 -1.03 -21.52 17.94
CA LYS A 102 -0.59 -20.36 18.55
C LYS A 102 0.52 -19.72 17.90
N GLU A 103 0.75 -19.99 16.64
CA GLU A 103 1.74 -19.40 15.94
C GLU A 103 1.26 -18.33 15.20
N LEU A 104 1.89 -17.25 15.17
CA LEU A 104 1.55 -16.20 14.32
C LEU A 104 2.16 -16.43 13.05
N ILE A 105 1.38 -16.79 12.09
CA ILE A 105 1.87 -17.00 10.82
C ILE A 105 1.54 -15.86 10.03
N ASP A 106 2.48 -15.29 9.53
CA ASP A 106 2.19 -14.18 8.70
C ASP A 106 2.15 -14.67 7.36
N ILE A 107 1.46 -15.17 7.11
CA ILE A 107 1.53 -15.80 5.95
C ILE A 107 1.26 -15.11 4.89
N ASN A 108 1.48 -15.01 4.83
CA ASN A 108 1.45 -14.44 4.09
C ASN A 108 1.11 -14.33 3.40
N SER A 109 0.71 -14.61 3.53
CA SER A 109 0.53 -14.55 3.24
C SER A 109 0.74 -14.47 2.55
N GLN A 110 0.67 -14.91 2.26
CA GLN A 110 0.93 -15.05 1.89
C GLN A 110 1.42 -15.38 1.57
N GLU A 111 1.29 -15.86 1.57
CA GLU A 111 1.61 -16.29 1.64
C GLU A 111 1.27 -16.83 1.88
N VAL A 112 0.75 -17.05 2.17
CA VAL A 112 0.48 -17.58 2.66
C VAL A 112 0.07 -17.80 2.75
N GLU A 113 -0.38 -18.13 2.64
CA GLU A 113 -0.57 -18.51 3.03
C GLU A 113 -0.56 -18.88 3.19
N ILE A 114 -0.80 -19.34 3.18
CA ILE A 114 -0.75 -19.87 3.60
C ILE A 114 -0.64 -20.21 3.82
N LYS A 115 -0.87 -20.60 3.64
CA LYS A 115 -0.69 -20.99 4.07
C LYS A 115 -0.91 -21.06 4.51
N LYS A 116 -1.28 -21.19 4.61
CA LYS A 116 -1.47 -21.24 5.14
C LYS A 116 -1.73 -21.09 5.30
N SER A 117 -2.03 -21.17 5.53
CA SER A 117 -2.17 -21.03 5.83
C SER A 117 -2.34 -20.87 5.84
N PRO A 118 -2.74 -21.31 5.78
CA PRO A 118 -2.80 -21.15 5.81
C PRO A 118 -2.86 -21.09 5.58
#